data_bb0909157302b47e42c631b8fe1c1c2f
#
_entry.id   bb0909157302b47e42c631b8fe1c1c2f
#
_cell.length_a   1.000
_cell.length_b   1.000
_cell.length_c   1.000
_cell.angle_alpha   90.00
_cell.angle_beta   90.00
_cell.angle_gamma   90.00
#
_symmetry.space_group_name_H-M   'P 1'
#
loop_
_entity.id
_entity.type
_entity.pdbx_description
1 polymer ?
#
loop_
_entity_poly.entity_id
_entity_poly.type
_entity_poly.pdbx_seq_one_letter_code
_entity_poly.pdbx_strand_id
1 'polypeptide(L)'
;MDFDPHCSQKFEEKTRSASWFVKKFNYFTLLPNLSKAESLHLLGRFAKITRGVKCAHDEMEILSAAFEILSLQKNIEGHILEAGCFKGGSAAKFSILAKMLNRKLYLFDSFEGLPENSENHDTDIVGGRLPSCLECQYCKEGKEDLCENVVYSGGTYKGSLDVVKNNIETYGESAVCNYVKGYFEDTMPKFTENIAFAYLDVDLASSTRTCLKYIYPLLSKGGTIMSQDGYVPLVVNVFNDNDFWQNEVGVPKPTIEGLGSRKIITITKR
;
A
#
# COMPACT_ATOMS: atom_id res chain seq x y z
N MET A 1 15.68 11.02 -9.99
CA MET A 1 14.91 11.84 -9.02
C MET A 1 15.35 11.36 -7.67
N ASP A 2 16.09 12.18 -6.96
CA ASP A 2 16.66 11.85 -5.67
C ASP A 2 15.55 11.62 -4.66
N PHE A 3 15.47 10.41 -4.14
CA PHE A 3 14.59 10.03 -3.06
C PHE A 3 15.23 10.56 -1.76
N ASP A 4 14.66 11.63 -1.20
CA ASP A 4 15.07 12.17 0.10
C ASP A 4 14.27 11.41 1.18
N PRO A 5 14.90 10.54 2.00
CA PRO A 5 14.23 9.82 3.09
C PRO A 5 13.71 10.75 4.20
N HIS A 6 14.18 12.01 4.29
CA HIS A 6 13.54 13.06 5.08
C HIS A 6 12.20 13.52 4.47
N CYS A 7 11.77 12.87 3.37
CA CYS A 7 10.58 13.21 2.61
C CYS A 7 9.30 13.09 3.44
N SER A 8 9.21 12.26 4.49
CA SER A 8 7.96 12.13 5.22
C SER A 8 7.58 13.40 5.99
N GLN A 9 8.52 14.08 6.66
CA GLN A 9 8.22 15.34 7.35
C GLN A 9 8.14 16.53 6.37
N LYS A 10 9.09 16.67 5.44
CA LYS A 10 9.02 17.67 4.37
C LYS A 10 7.86 17.39 3.41
N PHE A 11 7.47 16.12 3.27
CA PHE A 11 6.32 15.68 2.49
C PHE A 11 5.02 16.05 3.18
N GLU A 12 4.87 15.84 4.49
CA GLU A 12 3.72 16.30 5.27
C GLU A 12 3.52 17.81 5.17
N GLU A 13 4.58 18.62 5.20
CA GLU A 13 4.49 20.07 4.99
C GLU A 13 4.17 20.44 3.54
N LYS A 14 4.76 19.75 2.54
CA LYS A 14 4.48 19.98 1.12
C LYS A 14 3.10 19.52 0.70
N THR A 15 2.61 18.37 1.19
CA THR A 15 1.26 17.86 0.88
C THR A 15 0.17 18.69 1.53
N ARG A 16 0.49 19.40 2.60
CA ARG A 16 -0.42 20.36 3.25
C ARG A 16 -0.58 21.66 2.46
N SER A 17 0.28 21.96 1.48
CA SER A 17 0.17 23.19 0.69
C SER A 17 -0.84 23.04 -0.46
N ALA A 18 -1.74 24.03 -0.59
CA ALA A 18 -2.68 24.10 -1.71
C ALA A 18 -1.98 24.07 -3.08
N SER A 19 -0.78 24.62 -3.18
CA SER A 19 0.02 24.66 -4.40
C SER A 19 0.54 23.29 -4.84
N TRP A 20 0.91 22.42 -3.90
CA TRP A 20 1.30 21.05 -4.19
C TRP A 20 0.10 20.24 -4.72
N PHE A 21 -1.04 20.37 -4.06
CA PHE A 21 -2.27 19.71 -4.46
C PHE A 21 -2.69 20.10 -5.89
N VAL A 22 -2.63 21.38 -6.23
CA VAL A 22 -2.96 21.89 -7.57
C VAL A 22 -1.99 21.36 -8.64
N LYS A 23 -0.68 21.29 -8.36
CA LYS A 23 0.31 20.75 -9.31
C LYS A 23 0.10 19.26 -9.60
N LYS A 24 -0.19 18.46 -8.58
CA LYS A 24 -0.50 17.03 -8.74
C LYS A 24 -1.88 16.82 -9.34
N PHE A 25 -2.83 17.70 -9.06
CA PHE A 25 -4.17 17.71 -9.62
C PHE A 25 -4.20 17.79 -11.16
N ASN A 26 -3.30 18.55 -11.78
CA ASN A 26 -3.23 18.64 -13.24
C ASN A 26 -2.90 17.29 -13.93
N TYR A 27 -2.31 16.33 -13.22
CA TYR A 27 -2.06 14.98 -13.72
C TYR A 27 -3.30 14.06 -13.65
N PHE A 28 -4.22 14.32 -12.71
CA PHE A 28 -5.38 13.46 -12.44
C PHE A 28 -6.73 14.18 -12.63
N THR A 29 -6.77 15.18 -13.51
CA THR A 29 -8.00 15.94 -13.79
C THR A 29 -9.14 15.10 -14.35
N LEU A 30 -8.84 13.87 -14.81
CA LEU A 30 -9.84 12.91 -15.28
C LEU A 30 -9.46 11.51 -14.77
N LEU A 31 -10.01 11.14 -13.64
CA LEU A 31 -9.97 9.75 -13.18
C LEU A 31 -10.89 8.90 -14.07
N PRO A 32 -10.53 7.63 -14.35
CA PRO A 32 -11.32 6.76 -15.20
C PRO A 32 -12.78 6.66 -14.74
N ASN A 33 -13.69 6.68 -15.70
CA ASN A 33 -15.13 6.55 -15.50
C ASN A 33 -15.78 7.64 -14.62
N LEU A 34 -15.09 8.76 -14.34
CA LEU A 34 -15.58 9.89 -13.59
C LEU A 34 -15.61 11.16 -14.44
N SER A 35 -16.62 11.99 -14.23
CA SER A 35 -16.62 13.36 -14.72
C SER A 35 -15.56 14.19 -13.99
N LYS A 36 -15.23 15.36 -14.54
CA LYS A 36 -14.30 16.30 -13.91
C LYS A 36 -14.78 16.72 -12.50
N ALA A 37 -16.08 16.93 -12.32
CA ALA A 37 -16.65 17.31 -11.03
C ALA A 37 -16.53 16.20 -9.99
N GLU A 38 -16.80 14.94 -10.39
CA GLU A 38 -16.64 13.76 -9.52
C GLU A 38 -15.17 13.52 -9.17
N SER A 39 -14.28 13.66 -10.13
CA SER A 39 -12.82 13.55 -9.89
C SER A 39 -12.36 14.60 -8.88
N LEU A 40 -12.80 15.85 -9.02
CA LEU A 40 -12.50 16.95 -8.09
C LEU A 40 -13.03 16.67 -6.68
N HIS A 41 -14.26 16.18 -6.59
CA HIS A 41 -14.87 15.82 -5.30
C HIS A 41 -14.09 14.70 -4.61
N LEU A 42 -13.74 13.64 -5.34
CA LEU A 42 -12.95 12.51 -4.83
C LEU A 42 -11.57 12.95 -4.33
N LEU A 43 -10.86 13.75 -5.13
CA LEU A 43 -9.56 14.31 -4.74
C LEU A 43 -9.65 15.21 -3.50
N GLY A 44 -10.72 15.98 -3.36
CA GLY A 44 -11.02 16.77 -2.16
C GLY A 44 -11.21 15.90 -0.92
N ARG A 45 -11.89 14.76 -1.04
CA ARG A 45 -12.02 13.75 0.04
C ARG A 45 -10.65 13.17 0.40
N PHE A 46 -9.84 12.76 -0.59
CA PHE A 46 -8.49 12.22 -0.35
C PHE A 46 -7.59 13.22 0.38
N ALA A 47 -7.59 14.49 -0.04
CA ALA A 47 -6.84 15.54 0.63
C ALA A 47 -7.29 15.75 2.09
N LYS A 48 -8.59 15.62 2.38
CA LYS A 48 -9.11 15.69 3.76
C LYS A 48 -8.58 14.54 4.60
N ILE A 49 -8.54 13.32 4.05
CA ILE A 49 -7.97 12.14 4.72
C ILE A 49 -6.49 12.35 5.03
N THR A 50 -5.70 12.76 4.05
CA THR A 50 -4.25 12.99 4.21
C THR A 50 -3.93 14.05 5.26
N ARG A 51 -4.79 15.03 5.44
CA ARG A 51 -4.64 16.04 6.50
C ARG A 51 -5.03 15.52 7.89
N GLY A 52 -5.99 14.60 7.95
CA GLY A 52 -6.56 14.11 9.20
C GLY A 52 -5.94 12.83 9.73
N VAL A 53 -5.30 12.03 8.86
CA VAL A 53 -4.72 10.73 9.20
C VAL A 53 -3.24 10.72 8.83
N LYS A 54 -2.38 10.27 9.74
CA LYS A 54 -0.95 10.03 9.43
C LYS A 54 -0.86 8.89 8.42
N CYS A 55 -0.32 9.19 7.24
CA CYS A 55 -0.14 8.24 6.15
C CYS A 55 1.34 7.90 5.97
N ALA A 56 1.65 6.66 5.59
CA ALA A 56 3.01 6.21 5.25
C ALA A 56 3.28 6.24 3.72
N HIS A 57 2.25 6.51 2.92
CA HIS A 57 2.31 6.52 1.46
C HIS A 57 2.40 7.92 0.85
N ASP A 58 2.96 8.01 -0.35
CA ASP A 58 2.85 9.20 -1.22
C ASP A 58 1.45 9.26 -1.88
N GLU A 59 0.89 10.46 -2.02
CA GLU A 59 -0.39 10.67 -2.71
C GLU A 59 -0.39 10.15 -4.16
N MET A 60 0.76 10.19 -4.85
CA MET A 60 0.85 9.67 -6.23
C MET A 60 0.71 8.15 -6.29
N GLU A 61 1.17 7.45 -5.26
CA GLU A 61 1.02 5.99 -5.15
C GLU A 61 -0.46 5.63 -5.02
N ILE A 62 -1.16 6.33 -4.13
CA ILE A 62 -2.61 6.13 -3.93
C ILE A 62 -3.43 6.58 -5.13
N LEU A 63 -3.05 7.67 -5.80
CA LEU A 63 -3.73 8.10 -7.02
C LEU A 63 -3.52 7.12 -8.17
N SER A 64 -2.33 6.51 -8.26
CA SER A 64 -2.08 5.43 -9.22
C SER A 64 -2.94 4.20 -8.91
N ALA A 65 -3.05 3.80 -7.65
CA ALA A 65 -3.95 2.72 -7.23
C ALA A 65 -5.42 3.06 -7.49
N ALA A 66 -5.83 4.31 -7.23
CA ALA A 66 -7.19 4.78 -7.52
C ALA A 66 -7.50 4.74 -9.02
N PHE A 67 -6.52 5.07 -9.87
CA PHE A 67 -6.65 4.97 -11.31
C PHE A 67 -6.89 3.52 -11.74
N GLU A 68 -6.10 2.57 -11.24
CA GLU A 68 -6.27 1.14 -11.52
C GLU A 68 -7.63 0.62 -11.03
N ILE A 69 -8.02 0.95 -9.80
CA ILE A 69 -9.31 0.54 -9.22
C ILE A 69 -10.48 1.07 -10.07
N LEU A 70 -10.46 2.35 -10.47
CA LEU A 70 -11.51 2.96 -11.26
C LEU A 70 -11.49 2.50 -12.73
N SER A 71 -10.36 1.96 -13.20
CA SER A 71 -10.22 1.36 -14.53
C SER A 71 -10.73 -0.08 -14.60
N LEU A 72 -11.02 -0.73 -13.47
CA LEU A 72 -11.54 -2.08 -13.44
C LEU A 72 -12.79 -2.21 -14.30
N GLN A 73 -12.76 -3.15 -15.24
CA GLN A 73 -13.93 -3.44 -16.05
C GLN A 73 -15.05 -4.04 -15.18
N LYS A 74 -16.30 -3.73 -15.50
CA LYS A 74 -17.46 -4.17 -14.71
C LYS A 74 -17.61 -5.69 -14.61
N ASN A 75 -17.09 -6.43 -15.58
CA ASN A 75 -17.12 -7.90 -15.64
C ASN A 75 -16.00 -8.56 -14.82
N ILE A 76 -15.03 -7.82 -14.30
CA ILE A 76 -14.00 -8.38 -13.40
C ILE A 76 -14.66 -8.59 -12.05
N GLU A 77 -14.85 -9.83 -11.68
CA GLU A 77 -15.42 -10.20 -10.38
C GLU A 77 -14.42 -10.00 -9.24
N GLY A 78 -14.95 -9.92 -8.02
CA GLY A 78 -14.16 -9.88 -6.81
C GLY A 78 -14.14 -8.52 -6.14
N HIS A 79 -13.37 -8.44 -5.09
CA HIS A 79 -13.33 -7.35 -4.14
C HIS A 79 -11.98 -6.61 -4.15
N ILE A 80 -11.88 -5.56 -3.38
CA ILE A 80 -10.63 -4.83 -3.16
C ILE A 80 -10.01 -5.37 -1.87
N LEU A 81 -8.70 -5.61 -1.88
CA LEU A 81 -7.93 -6.04 -0.73
C LEU A 81 -6.78 -5.06 -0.48
N GLU A 82 -6.54 -4.72 0.75
CA GLU A 82 -5.34 -4.02 1.22
C GLU A 82 -4.65 -4.88 2.26
N ALA A 83 -3.37 -5.12 2.09
CA ALA A 83 -2.49 -5.76 3.06
C ALA A 83 -1.47 -4.72 3.55
N GLY A 84 -1.49 -4.47 4.88
CA GLY A 84 -0.79 -3.34 5.50
C GLY A 84 -1.63 -2.08 5.49
N CYS A 85 -2.21 -1.74 6.63
CA CYS A 85 -3.14 -0.60 6.77
C CYS A 85 -2.55 0.57 7.55
N PHE A 86 -1.49 0.34 8.34
CA PHE A 86 -0.92 1.32 9.27
C PHE A 86 -2.04 2.01 10.08
N LYS A 87 -2.21 3.32 9.94
CA LYS A 87 -3.27 4.09 10.62
C LYS A 87 -4.54 4.26 9.78
N GLY A 88 -4.67 3.55 8.66
CA GLY A 88 -5.87 3.52 7.84
C GLY A 88 -6.04 4.69 6.87
N GLY A 89 -4.96 5.39 6.53
CA GLY A 89 -5.03 6.51 5.59
C GLY A 89 -5.34 6.07 4.15
N SER A 90 -4.66 5.06 3.64
CA SER A 90 -4.95 4.39 2.37
C SER A 90 -6.29 3.66 2.42
N ALA A 91 -6.53 2.91 3.50
CA ALA A 91 -7.77 2.18 3.73
C ALA A 91 -9.02 3.07 3.64
N ALA A 92 -8.99 4.26 4.25
CA ALA A 92 -10.07 5.23 4.15
C ALA A 92 -10.32 5.70 2.70
N LYS A 93 -9.26 5.90 1.90
CA LYS A 93 -9.36 6.28 0.49
C LYS A 93 -9.90 5.11 -0.36
N PHE A 94 -9.37 3.90 -0.15
CA PHE A 94 -9.84 2.70 -0.86
C PHE A 94 -11.28 2.33 -0.51
N SER A 95 -11.74 2.59 0.72
CA SER A 95 -13.14 2.37 1.10
C SER A 95 -14.11 3.23 0.29
N ILE A 96 -13.72 4.46 -0.04
CA ILE A 96 -14.52 5.35 -0.91
C ILE A 96 -14.63 4.73 -2.31
N LEU A 97 -13.52 4.26 -2.87
CA LEU A 97 -13.49 3.62 -4.20
C LEU A 97 -14.29 2.31 -4.19
N ALA A 98 -14.14 1.49 -3.15
CA ALA A 98 -14.90 0.26 -2.99
C ALA A 98 -16.42 0.53 -2.98
N LYS A 99 -16.86 1.56 -2.24
CA LYS A 99 -18.26 1.99 -2.22
C LYS A 99 -18.75 2.44 -3.59
N MET A 100 -17.96 3.25 -4.30
CA MET A 100 -18.30 3.72 -5.65
C MET A 100 -18.49 2.58 -6.65
N LEU A 101 -17.69 1.51 -6.51
CA LEU A 101 -17.74 0.33 -7.38
C LEU A 101 -18.68 -0.78 -6.87
N ASN A 102 -19.39 -0.54 -5.76
CA ASN A 102 -20.23 -1.54 -5.09
C ASN A 102 -19.46 -2.83 -4.77
N ARG A 103 -18.23 -2.70 -4.25
CA ARG A 103 -17.35 -3.79 -3.84
C ARG A 103 -17.09 -3.71 -2.33
N LYS A 104 -16.73 -4.84 -1.71
CA LYS A 104 -16.18 -4.86 -0.36
C LYS A 104 -14.71 -4.46 -0.40
N LEU A 105 -14.21 -3.95 0.73
CA LEU A 105 -12.79 -3.75 1.00
C LEU A 105 -12.39 -4.69 2.15
N TYR A 106 -11.44 -5.58 1.89
CA TYR A 106 -10.83 -6.44 2.89
C TYR A 106 -9.50 -5.82 3.34
N LEU A 107 -9.36 -5.62 4.64
CA LEU A 107 -8.24 -4.95 5.29
C LEU A 107 -7.49 -5.97 6.14
N PHE A 108 -6.34 -6.41 5.67
CA PHE A 108 -5.46 -7.34 6.35
C PHE A 108 -4.33 -6.60 7.04
N ASP A 109 -4.23 -6.74 8.35
CA ASP A 109 -3.16 -6.17 9.16
C ASP A 109 -3.08 -6.89 10.50
N SER A 110 -1.91 -6.94 11.10
CA SER A 110 -1.77 -7.38 12.50
C SER A 110 -2.46 -6.42 13.46
N PHE A 111 -2.52 -5.13 13.08
CA PHE A 111 -2.88 -3.98 13.93
C PHE A 111 -1.99 -3.86 15.17
N GLU A 112 -0.84 -4.50 15.13
CA GLU A 112 0.17 -4.55 16.18
C GLU A 112 1.56 -4.15 15.68
N GLY A 113 1.69 -3.84 14.39
CA GLY A 113 2.92 -3.53 13.68
C GLY A 113 3.53 -4.74 12.99
N LEU A 114 4.74 -4.60 12.49
CA LEU A 114 5.44 -5.68 11.80
C LEU A 114 5.73 -6.85 12.74
N PRO A 115 5.79 -8.10 12.23
CA PRO A 115 6.23 -9.24 13.01
C PRO A 115 7.72 -9.11 13.37
N GLU A 116 8.16 -9.84 14.40
CA GLU A 116 9.59 -10.05 14.63
C GLU A 116 10.20 -10.73 13.41
N ASN A 117 11.31 -10.18 12.94
CA ASN A 117 11.98 -10.67 11.75
C ASN A 117 13.50 -10.45 11.83
N SER A 118 14.25 -11.09 10.95
CA SER A 118 15.71 -10.98 10.81
C SER A 118 16.12 -10.52 9.42
N GLU A 119 15.20 -9.88 8.67
CA GLU A 119 15.46 -9.37 7.33
C GLU A 119 16.38 -8.15 7.41
N ASN A 120 17.42 -8.16 6.59
CA ASN A 120 18.36 -7.03 6.53
C ASN A 120 17.95 -6.05 5.42
N HIS A 121 17.40 -4.92 5.82
CA HIS A 121 16.94 -3.86 4.96
C HIS A 121 17.87 -2.63 5.01
N ASP A 122 19.17 -2.81 4.74
CA ASP A 122 20.15 -1.73 4.85
C ASP A 122 20.08 -0.70 3.72
N THR A 123 19.70 -1.13 2.53
CA THR A 123 19.72 -0.28 1.32
C THR A 123 18.49 -0.46 0.46
N ASP A 124 18.16 0.59 -0.31
CA ASP A 124 17.19 0.52 -1.41
C ASP A 124 17.82 -0.07 -2.70
N ILE A 125 17.01 -0.25 -3.75
CA ILE A 125 17.45 -0.83 -5.04
C ILE A 125 18.50 0.03 -5.80
N VAL A 126 18.68 1.28 -5.44
CA VAL A 126 19.69 2.17 -6.03
C VAL A 126 20.92 2.33 -5.15
N GLY A 127 20.98 1.59 -4.03
CA GLY A 127 22.09 1.60 -3.08
C GLY A 127 22.03 2.76 -2.09
N GLY A 128 20.91 3.49 -2.02
CA GLY A 128 20.66 4.46 -0.96
C GLY A 128 20.44 3.75 0.37
N ARG A 129 21.02 4.26 1.45
CA ARG A 129 20.80 3.71 2.79
C ARG A 129 19.34 3.94 3.21
N LEU A 130 18.64 2.88 3.58
CA LEU A 130 17.33 3.02 4.19
C LEU A 130 17.47 3.63 5.59
N PRO A 131 16.59 4.56 5.98
CA PRO A 131 16.67 5.19 7.30
C PRO A 131 16.48 4.15 8.40
N SER A 132 17.31 4.19 9.43
CA SER A 132 17.30 3.24 10.53
C SER A 132 16.05 3.35 11.43
N CYS A 133 15.38 4.51 11.45
CA CYS A 133 14.16 4.75 12.22
C CYS A 133 13.51 6.08 11.78
N LEU A 134 12.18 6.10 11.70
CA LEU A 134 11.42 7.31 11.33
C LEU A 134 10.81 8.05 12.53
N GLU A 135 10.82 7.48 13.74
CA GLU A 135 10.01 7.99 14.85
C GLU A 135 10.80 8.37 16.11
N CYS A 136 12.04 7.91 16.28
CA CYS A 136 12.81 8.24 17.50
C CYS A 136 13.34 9.68 17.46
N GLN A 137 13.64 10.20 18.64
CA GLN A 137 14.16 11.56 18.79
C GLN A 137 15.49 11.77 18.04
N TYR A 138 16.38 10.78 18.02
CA TYR A 138 17.67 10.86 17.35
C TYR A 138 17.52 11.03 15.84
N CYS A 139 16.64 10.26 15.20
CA CYS A 139 16.38 10.41 13.77
C CYS A 139 15.70 11.74 13.42
N LYS A 140 14.82 12.22 14.29
CA LYS A 140 14.19 13.55 14.13
C LYS A 140 15.20 14.69 14.24
N GLU A 141 16.27 14.48 14.98
CA GLU A 141 17.37 15.44 15.16
C GLU A 141 18.51 15.27 14.14
N GLY A 142 18.41 14.33 13.19
CA GLY A 142 19.47 14.02 12.22
C GLY A 142 20.68 13.30 12.84
N LYS A 143 20.48 12.63 13.97
CA LYS A 143 21.49 11.85 14.69
C LYS A 143 21.24 10.35 14.52
N GLU A 144 21.10 9.90 13.30
CA GLU A 144 20.70 8.54 12.94
C GLU A 144 21.69 7.48 13.45
N ASP A 145 22.97 7.82 13.54
CA ASP A 145 24.03 6.93 14.06
C ASP A 145 23.83 6.54 15.54
N LEU A 146 22.97 7.27 16.28
CA LEU A 146 22.63 7.00 17.67
C LEU A 146 21.31 6.23 17.80
N CYS A 147 20.66 5.90 16.71
CA CYS A 147 19.40 5.18 16.71
C CYS A 147 19.64 3.67 16.72
N GLU A 148 19.21 3.03 17.80
CA GLU A 148 19.24 1.56 17.95
C GLU A 148 18.04 0.87 17.24
N ASN A 149 17.03 1.63 16.83
CA ASN A 149 15.85 1.07 16.17
C ASN A 149 16.12 0.87 14.69
N VAL A 150 15.90 -0.32 14.20
CA VAL A 150 15.99 -0.67 12.78
C VAL A 150 14.61 -0.42 12.15
N VAL A 151 14.57 0.30 11.02
CA VAL A 151 13.38 0.35 10.17
C VAL A 151 12.99 -1.09 9.85
N TYR A 152 11.72 -1.41 9.88
CA TYR A 152 11.21 -2.77 9.71
C TYR A 152 11.46 -3.74 10.88
N SER A 153 11.89 -3.27 12.05
CA SER A 153 11.90 -4.12 13.26
C SER A 153 10.47 -4.44 13.73
N GLY A 154 10.33 -5.52 14.49
CA GLY A 154 9.05 -5.92 15.07
C GLY A 154 8.37 -4.78 15.85
N GLY A 155 7.05 -4.66 15.67
CA GLY A 155 6.22 -3.61 16.28
C GLY A 155 6.29 -2.23 15.63
N THR A 156 7.13 -2.00 14.60
CA THR A 156 7.11 -0.75 13.83
C THR A 156 5.88 -0.67 12.92
N TYR A 157 5.54 0.52 12.43
CA TYR A 157 4.36 0.79 11.59
C TYR A 157 3.02 0.36 12.22
N LYS A 158 2.92 0.47 13.54
CA LYS A 158 1.71 0.09 14.27
C LYS A 158 0.57 1.10 14.08
N GLY A 159 -0.60 0.59 13.74
CA GLY A 159 -1.89 1.26 13.85
C GLY A 159 -2.92 0.32 14.47
N SER A 160 -3.37 0.58 15.71
CA SER A 160 -4.35 -0.31 16.35
C SER A 160 -5.66 -0.38 15.56
N LEU A 161 -6.35 -1.52 15.64
CA LEU A 161 -7.62 -1.73 14.94
C LEU A 161 -8.64 -0.62 15.24
N ASP A 162 -8.70 -0.13 16.47
CA ASP A 162 -9.63 0.93 16.87
C ASP A 162 -9.28 2.26 16.20
N VAL A 163 -7.98 2.58 16.09
CA VAL A 163 -7.51 3.77 15.37
C VAL A 163 -7.88 3.68 13.90
N VAL A 164 -7.64 2.55 13.25
CA VAL A 164 -7.98 2.34 11.83
C VAL A 164 -9.49 2.44 11.61
N LYS A 165 -10.30 1.78 12.43
CA LYS A 165 -11.77 1.87 12.38
C LYS A 165 -12.26 3.30 12.52
N ASN A 166 -11.81 4.00 13.56
CA ASN A 166 -12.21 5.39 13.81
C ASN A 166 -11.83 6.32 12.65
N ASN A 167 -10.65 6.15 12.06
CA ASN A 167 -10.23 6.93 10.91
C ASN A 167 -11.08 6.66 9.67
N ILE A 168 -11.43 5.39 9.41
CA ILE A 168 -12.30 5.04 8.29
C ILE A 168 -13.74 5.50 8.54
N GLU A 169 -14.27 5.40 9.75
CA GLU A 169 -15.59 5.92 10.11
C GLU A 169 -15.67 7.45 9.94
N THR A 170 -14.59 8.16 10.30
CA THR A 170 -14.55 9.63 10.22
C THR A 170 -14.39 10.14 8.78
N TYR A 171 -13.60 9.47 7.97
CA TYR A 171 -13.15 10.01 6.68
C TYR A 171 -13.54 9.17 5.46
N GLY A 172 -13.77 7.86 5.63
CA GLY A 172 -14.02 6.89 4.58
C GLY A 172 -15.45 6.40 4.51
N GLU A 173 -15.61 5.13 4.16
CA GLU A 173 -16.89 4.42 4.00
C GLU A 173 -16.82 3.08 4.77
N SER A 174 -17.02 3.11 6.08
CA SER A 174 -16.81 1.94 6.96
C SER A 174 -17.72 0.74 6.63
N ALA A 175 -18.93 1.00 6.07
CA ALA A 175 -19.90 -0.05 5.76
C ALA A 175 -19.43 -1.09 4.71
N VAL A 176 -18.41 -0.77 3.91
CA VAL A 176 -17.84 -1.71 2.91
C VAL A 176 -16.60 -2.42 3.43
N CYS A 177 -16.10 -2.08 4.61
CA CYS A 177 -14.84 -2.58 5.16
C CYS A 177 -15.02 -3.87 5.96
N ASN A 178 -14.13 -4.82 5.70
CA ASN A 178 -14.02 -6.08 6.42
C ASN A 178 -12.60 -6.17 6.99
N TYR A 179 -12.48 -6.13 8.31
CA TYR A 179 -11.19 -6.12 8.99
C TYR A 179 -10.76 -7.55 9.32
N VAL A 180 -9.58 -7.96 8.85
CA VAL A 180 -8.98 -9.27 9.09
C VAL A 180 -7.74 -9.07 9.95
N LYS A 181 -7.92 -9.17 11.28
CA LYS A 181 -6.85 -8.97 12.25
C LYS A 181 -5.98 -10.23 12.38
N GLY A 182 -4.69 -10.07 12.25
CA GLY A 182 -3.65 -11.08 12.49
C GLY A 182 -2.51 -10.96 11.48
N TYR A 183 -1.43 -11.69 11.73
CA TYR A 183 -0.33 -11.77 10.78
C TYR A 183 -0.78 -12.52 9.50
N PHE A 184 -0.13 -12.24 8.39
CA PHE A 184 -0.54 -12.75 7.08
C PHE A 184 -0.47 -14.27 6.99
N GLU A 185 0.51 -14.88 7.66
CA GLU A 185 0.69 -16.33 7.73
C GLU A 185 -0.53 -17.05 8.31
N ASP A 186 -1.24 -16.40 9.23
CA ASP A 186 -2.40 -16.95 9.91
C ASP A 186 -3.73 -16.64 9.21
N THR A 187 -3.78 -15.51 8.51
CA THR A 187 -5.03 -14.94 7.99
C THR A 187 -5.23 -15.19 6.50
N MET A 188 -4.18 -15.03 5.68
CA MET A 188 -4.27 -15.21 4.22
C MET A 188 -4.69 -16.63 3.80
N PRO A 189 -4.22 -17.72 4.44
CA PRO A 189 -4.64 -19.08 4.07
C PRO A 189 -6.13 -19.36 4.24
N LYS A 190 -6.82 -18.56 5.05
CA LYS A 190 -8.25 -18.72 5.35
C LYS A 190 -9.15 -17.88 4.45
N PHE A 191 -8.58 -17.00 3.65
CA PHE A 191 -9.32 -16.11 2.77
C PHE A 191 -9.64 -16.82 1.44
N THR A 192 -10.89 -16.70 0.98
CA THR A 192 -11.39 -17.44 -0.18
C THR A 192 -12.18 -16.59 -1.17
N GLU A 193 -12.35 -15.30 -0.90
CA GLU A 193 -13.10 -14.41 -1.78
C GLU A 193 -12.28 -14.03 -3.02
N ASN A 194 -12.93 -13.88 -4.17
CA ASN A 194 -12.28 -13.39 -5.37
C ASN A 194 -11.80 -11.95 -5.21
N ILE A 195 -10.65 -11.66 -5.77
CA ILE A 195 -9.98 -10.35 -5.70
C ILE A 195 -9.96 -9.73 -7.10
N ALA A 196 -10.45 -8.51 -7.23
CA ALA A 196 -10.31 -7.70 -8.44
C ALA A 196 -9.08 -6.78 -8.39
N PHE A 197 -8.75 -6.29 -7.19
CA PHE A 197 -7.60 -5.44 -6.95
C PHE A 197 -7.02 -5.70 -5.56
N ALA A 198 -5.70 -5.83 -5.49
CA ALA A 198 -4.98 -5.90 -4.22
C ALA A 198 -3.88 -4.84 -4.15
N TYR A 199 -3.77 -4.18 -3.00
CA TYR A 199 -2.70 -3.25 -2.67
C TYR A 199 -1.86 -3.83 -1.54
N LEU A 200 -0.55 -3.97 -1.77
CA LEU A 200 0.41 -4.52 -0.82
C LEU A 200 1.37 -3.42 -0.37
N ASP A 201 1.35 -3.13 0.93
CA ASP A 201 2.24 -2.22 1.64
C ASP A 201 2.67 -2.94 2.92
N VAL A 202 3.52 -3.96 2.76
CA VAL A 202 3.80 -4.97 3.78
C VAL A 202 5.25 -5.00 4.23
N ASP A 203 6.08 -4.15 3.64
CA ASP A 203 7.48 -3.87 3.99
C ASP A 203 8.43 -5.08 3.87
N LEU A 204 8.06 -6.24 4.41
CA LEU A 204 8.91 -7.42 4.53
C LEU A 204 8.81 -8.36 3.32
N ALA A 205 9.93 -8.96 2.94
CA ALA A 205 9.97 -9.98 1.90
C ALA A 205 9.17 -11.23 2.27
N SER A 206 9.22 -11.65 3.53
CA SER A 206 8.42 -12.76 4.07
C SER A 206 6.92 -12.48 3.97
N SER A 207 6.50 -11.28 4.38
CA SER A 207 5.11 -10.84 4.26
C SER A 207 4.65 -10.76 2.80
N THR A 208 5.50 -10.21 1.91
CA THR A 208 5.22 -10.15 0.46
C THR A 208 5.05 -11.55 -0.12
N ARG A 209 5.95 -12.50 0.23
CA ARG A 209 5.88 -13.90 -0.21
C ARG A 209 4.56 -14.55 0.21
N THR A 210 4.18 -14.39 1.47
CA THR A 210 2.91 -14.90 2.00
C THR A 210 1.73 -14.28 1.26
N CYS A 211 1.68 -12.96 1.11
CA CYS A 211 0.60 -12.29 0.41
C CYS A 211 0.46 -12.76 -1.04
N LEU A 212 1.53 -12.78 -1.80
CA LEU A 212 1.50 -13.23 -3.20
C LEU A 212 1.05 -14.67 -3.34
N LYS A 213 1.52 -15.58 -2.46
CA LYS A 213 1.17 -17.00 -2.45
C LYS A 213 -0.34 -17.23 -2.36
N TYR A 214 -1.02 -16.47 -1.51
CA TYR A 214 -2.45 -16.67 -1.25
C TYR A 214 -3.37 -15.71 -2.03
N ILE A 215 -2.91 -14.51 -2.35
CA ILE A 215 -3.72 -13.53 -3.09
C ILE A 215 -3.73 -13.83 -4.58
N TYR A 216 -2.58 -14.19 -5.19
CA TYR A 216 -2.51 -14.35 -6.64
C TYR A 216 -3.45 -15.44 -7.19
N PRO A 217 -3.61 -16.63 -6.56
CA PRO A 217 -4.60 -17.61 -6.99
C PRO A 217 -6.03 -17.06 -7.01
N LEU A 218 -6.40 -16.24 -6.03
CA LEU A 218 -7.73 -15.64 -5.88
C LEU A 218 -7.94 -14.39 -6.76
N LEU A 219 -6.89 -13.87 -7.37
CA LEU A 219 -6.99 -12.73 -8.27
C LEU A 219 -7.78 -13.11 -9.51
N SER A 220 -8.83 -12.38 -9.83
CA SER A 220 -9.64 -12.61 -11.02
C SER A 220 -8.85 -12.28 -12.28
N LYS A 221 -9.20 -12.93 -13.39
CA LYS A 221 -8.62 -12.59 -14.70
C LYS A 221 -8.92 -11.12 -15.04
N GLY A 222 -7.90 -10.36 -15.40
CA GLY A 222 -7.97 -8.91 -15.56
C GLY A 222 -7.83 -8.11 -14.26
N GLY A 223 -7.80 -8.78 -13.12
CA GLY A 223 -7.52 -8.15 -11.83
C GLY A 223 -6.05 -7.78 -11.66
N THR A 224 -5.76 -6.88 -10.72
CA THR A 224 -4.43 -6.28 -10.56
C THR A 224 -3.96 -6.37 -9.11
N ILE A 225 -2.68 -6.72 -8.92
CA ILE A 225 -1.95 -6.54 -7.66
C ILE A 225 -0.99 -5.36 -7.84
N MET A 226 -1.00 -4.40 -6.92
CA MET A 226 0.01 -3.35 -6.80
C MET A 226 0.75 -3.50 -5.47
N SER A 227 2.08 -3.42 -5.50
CA SER A 227 2.91 -3.32 -4.30
C SER A 227 3.67 -2.01 -4.31
N GLN A 228 3.76 -1.36 -3.15
CA GLN A 228 4.53 -0.12 -3.03
C GLN A 228 6.01 -0.34 -2.62
N ASP A 229 6.40 -1.60 -2.36
CA ASP A 229 7.71 -1.94 -1.82
C ASP A 229 8.77 -2.23 -2.89
N GLY A 230 8.56 -1.73 -4.12
CA GLY A 230 9.44 -1.96 -5.27
C GLY A 230 10.86 -1.39 -5.14
N TYR A 231 11.13 -0.59 -4.10
CA TYR A 231 12.47 -0.10 -3.77
C TYR A 231 13.16 -0.92 -2.69
N VAL A 232 12.50 -1.92 -2.13
CA VAL A 232 13.07 -2.81 -1.11
C VAL A 232 13.70 -4.02 -1.81
N PRO A 233 15.04 -4.18 -1.82
CA PRO A 233 15.73 -5.22 -2.60
C PRO A 233 15.24 -6.63 -2.28
N LEU A 234 15.00 -6.94 -1.01
CA LEU A 234 14.51 -8.25 -0.59
C LEU A 234 13.10 -8.54 -1.15
N VAL A 235 12.23 -7.52 -1.18
CA VAL A 235 10.90 -7.62 -1.79
C VAL A 235 11.00 -7.80 -3.30
N VAL A 236 11.86 -7.03 -3.98
CA VAL A 236 12.13 -7.18 -5.42
C VAL A 236 12.62 -8.60 -5.75
N ASN A 237 13.45 -9.19 -4.88
CA ASN A 237 13.91 -10.57 -5.05
C ASN A 237 12.75 -11.58 -5.00
N VAL A 238 11.75 -11.40 -4.11
CA VAL A 238 10.55 -12.27 -4.08
C VAL A 238 9.79 -12.21 -5.40
N PHE A 239 9.54 -11.00 -5.90
CA PHE A 239 8.86 -10.83 -7.19
C PHE A 239 9.63 -11.46 -8.35
N ASN A 240 10.95 -11.46 -8.27
CA ASN A 240 11.83 -11.98 -9.34
C ASN A 240 12.14 -13.48 -9.23
N ASP A 241 11.77 -14.13 -8.14
CA ASP A 241 12.04 -15.53 -7.85
C ASP A 241 11.14 -16.47 -8.66
N ASN A 242 11.68 -17.06 -9.74
CA ASN A 242 10.94 -18.01 -10.59
C ASN A 242 10.51 -19.27 -9.82
N ASP A 243 11.34 -19.74 -8.89
CA ASP A 243 11.06 -20.96 -8.12
C ASP A 243 9.90 -20.73 -7.15
N PHE A 244 9.83 -19.55 -6.56
CA PHE A 244 8.68 -19.14 -5.75
C PHE A 244 7.38 -19.15 -6.56
N TRP A 245 7.37 -18.52 -7.73
CA TRP A 245 6.18 -18.47 -8.58
C TRP A 245 5.75 -19.87 -9.01
N GLN A 246 6.70 -20.71 -9.42
CA GLN A 246 6.41 -22.06 -9.91
C GLN A 246 5.99 -23.02 -8.81
N ASN A 247 6.69 -23.03 -7.67
CA ASN A 247 6.54 -24.06 -6.65
C ASN A 247 5.60 -23.67 -5.51
N GLU A 248 5.46 -22.38 -5.19
CA GLU A 248 4.63 -21.94 -4.08
C GLU A 248 3.33 -21.26 -4.52
N VAL A 249 3.36 -20.47 -5.59
CA VAL A 249 2.14 -19.87 -6.18
C VAL A 249 1.48 -20.82 -7.16
N GLY A 250 2.25 -21.71 -7.78
CA GLY A 250 1.76 -22.75 -8.71
C GLY A 250 1.56 -22.25 -10.14
N VAL A 251 2.23 -21.17 -10.52
CA VAL A 251 2.14 -20.58 -11.88
C VAL A 251 3.53 -20.15 -12.35
N PRO A 252 3.77 -20.06 -13.67
CA PRO A 252 4.95 -19.36 -14.18
C PRO A 252 4.96 -17.90 -13.71
N LYS A 253 6.15 -17.34 -13.46
CA LYS A 253 6.29 -15.94 -13.07
C LYS A 253 5.53 -15.03 -14.06
N PRO A 254 4.58 -14.22 -13.60
CA PRO A 254 3.82 -13.31 -14.47
C PRO A 254 4.71 -12.16 -14.95
N THR A 255 4.23 -11.41 -15.94
CA THR A 255 4.83 -10.12 -16.28
C THR A 255 4.59 -9.13 -15.15
N ILE A 256 5.66 -8.52 -14.66
CA ILE A 256 5.65 -7.59 -13.54
C ILE A 256 6.15 -6.24 -14.02
N GLU A 257 5.27 -5.26 -14.04
CA GLU A 257 5.61 -3.90 -14.45
C GLU A 257 6.28 -3.14 -13.30
N GLY A 258 7.32 -2.38 -13.62
CA GLY A 258 8.04 -1.56 -12.64
C GLY A 258 9.10 -2.31 -11.81
N LEU A 259 9.21 -3.63 -11.93
CA LEU A 259 10.15 -4.44 -11.16
C LEU A 259 11.59 -3.94 -11.31
N GLY A 260 12.25 -3.65 -10.18
CA GLY A 260 13.62 -3.15 -10.14
C GLY A 260 13.82 -1.74 -10.69
N SER A 261 12.76 -0.99 -11.00
CA SER A 261 12.86 0.36 -11.58
C SER A 261 11.88 1.39 -11.03
N ARG A 262 10.86 0.95 -10.31
CA ARG A 262 9.83 1.82 -9.73
C ARG A 262 9.49 1.38 -8.32
N LYS A 263 9.06 2.33 -7.49
CA LYS A 263 8.52 2.03 -6.16
C LYS A 263 7.24 1.19 -6.26
N ILE A 264 6.34 1.55 -7.18
CA ILE A 264 5.14 0.77 -7.45
C ILE A 264 5.44 -0.34 -8.46
N ILE A 265 5.18 -1.56 -8.03
CA ILE A 265 5.21 -2.77 -8.86
C ILE A 265 3.77 -3.19 -9.15
N THR A 266 3.50 -3.60 -10.38
CA THR A 266 2.14 -3.97 -10.80
C THR A 266 2.13 -5.32 -11.52
N ILE A 267 1.18 -6.18 -11.15
CA ILE A 267 0.86 -7.44 -11.83
C ILE A 267 -0.59 -7.41 -12.26
N THR A 268 -0.86 -7.61 -13.55
CA THR A 268 -2.22 -7.85 -14.06
C THR A 268 -2.36 -9.30 -14.46
N LYS A 269 -3.32 -10.04 -13.90
CA LYS A 269 -3.57 -11.45 -14.21
C LYS A 269 -4.24 -11.58 -15.58
N ARG A 270 -3.61 -12.28 -16.50
CA ARG A 270 -4.09 -12.49 -17.86
C ARG A 270 -4.92 -13.76 -18.02
#